data_6075a0b6fa17f8746dab1a9f300478b7
#
_entry.id   6075a0b6fa17f8746dab1a9f300478b7
#
_cell.length_a   1.000
_cell.length_b   1.000
_cell.length_c   1.000
_cell.angle_alpha   90.00
_cell.angle_beta   90.00
_cell.angle_gamma   90.00
#
_symmetry.space_group_name_H-M   'P 1'
#
loop_
_entity.id
_entity.type
_entity.pdbx_description
1 polymer ?
#
loop_
_entity_poly.entity_id
_entity_poly.type
_entity_poly.pdbx_seq_one_letter_code
_entity_poly.pdbx_strand_id
1 'polypeptide(L)'
;MMLFNTGKLRFIAVATSLLASVSFISCASAANPTYALVQINQQALFFNLMNKGAQDAATASGKDLVIFNSNDNPVAQNDAIENYIQQGVKGILVAAIDVNGIMPAVKEAAAANIPVIAIDAVLPAGPQAAQVGVDNIE
;
A
#
# COMPACT_ATOMS: atom_id res chain seq x y z
N MET A 1 54.14 -26.95 72.59
CA MET A 1 53.40 -25.74 72.47
C MET A 1 52.74 -25.78 71.08
N MET A 2 51.44 -26.15 71.08
CA MET A 2 50.65 -26.46 69.92
C MET A 2 49.98 -25.19 69.40
N LEU A 3 50.05 -24.97 68.07
CA LEU A 3 49.20 -24.00 67.43
C LEU A 3 48.42 -24.68 66.27
N PHE A 4 47.11 -24.85 66.53
CA PHE A 4 46.17 -25.35 65.56
C PHE A 4 45.87 -24.29 64.53
N ASN A 5 46.05 -24.64 63.28
CA ASN A 5 45.67 -23.80 62.16
C ASN A 5 44.37 -24.36 61.57
N THR A 6 43.27 -23.69 61.82
CA THR A 6 41.95 -24.02 61.27
C THR A 6 41.77 -23.45 59.88
N GLY A 7 41.96 -24.28 58.87
CA GLY A 7 41.64 -23.89 57.44
C GLY A 7 40.13 -23.72 57.27
N LYS A 8 39.77 -22.50 56.86
CA LYS A 8 38.38 -22.15 56.48
C LYS A 8 38.12 -22.59 55.03
N LEU A 9 37.30 -23.63 54.93
CA LEU A 9 36.79 -24.09 53.64
C LEU A 9 35.76 -23.08 53.12
N ARG A 10 36.09 -22.41 52.03
CA ARG A 10 35.16 -21.48 51.33
C ARG A 10 34.42 -22.28 50.28
N PHE A 11 33.14 -22.53 50.53
CA PHE A 11 32.21 -23.01 49.51
C PHE A 11 31.86 -21.88 48.56
N ILE A 12 32.30 -21.98 47.32
CA ILE A 12 31.87 -21.11 46.25
C ILE A 12 30.59 -21.72 45.65
N ALA A 13 29.46 -21.11 45.97
CA ALA A 13 28.21 -21.46 45.34
C ALA A 13 28.15 -20.75 43.95
N VAL A 14 28.28 -21.56 42.89
CA VAL A 14 28.07 -21.12 41.53
C VAL A 14 26.55 -21.14 41.28
N ALA A 15 25.92 -19.99 41.33
CA ALA A 15 24.52 -19.83 40.93
C ALA A 15 24.48 -19.71 39.40
N THR A 16 24.13 -20.78 38.70
CA THR A 16 23.82 -20.80 37.29
C THR A 16 22.41 -20.22 37.07
N SER A 17 22.31 -18.94 36.77
CA SER A 17 21.08 -18.28 36.34
C SER A 17 20.80 -18.65 34.88
N LEU A 18 19.84 -19.55 34.67
CA LEU A 18 19.28 -19.89 33.37
C LEU A 18 18.37 -18.73 32.91
N LEU A 19 18.87 -17.81 32.08
CA LEU A 19 18.02 -16.81 31.43
C LEU A 19 17.22 -17.53 30.33
N ALA A 20 15.97 -17.83 30.62
CA ALA A 20 15.00 -18.26 29.64
C ALA A 20 14.65 -17.03 28.73
N SER A 21 15.26 -16.98 27.54
CA SER A 21 14.92 -16.00 26.52
C SER A 21 13.54 -16.34 25.96
N VAL A 22 12.51 -15.67 26.44
CA VAL A 22 11.16 -15.73 25.86
C VAL A 22 11.20 -14.92 24.57
N SER A 23 11.37 -15.58 23.44
CA SER A 23 11.21 -14.97 22.13
C SER A 23 9.72 -14.68 21.89
N PHE A 24 9.32 -13.43 22.06
CA PHE A 24 8.01 -12.97 21.60
C PHE A 24 8.01 -13.00 20.06
N ILE A 25 7.41 -14.04 19.48
CA ILE A 25 7.07 -14.05 18.07
C ILE A 25 5.92 -13.05 17.93
N SER A 26 6.24 -11.80 17.59
CA SER A 26 5.25 -10.85 17.11
C SER A 26 4.71 -11.39 15.78
N CYS A 27 3.52 -11.97 15.79
CA CYS A 27 2.74 -12.16 14.59
C CYS A 27 2.41 -10.75 14.08
N ALA A 28 3.28 -10.21 13.20
CA ALA A 28 2.91 -9.07 12.39
C ALA A 28 1.75 -9.53 11.51
N SER A 29 0.52 -9.10 11.84
CA SER A 29 -0.61 -9.23 10.93
C SER A 29 -0.20 -8.52 9.64
N ALA A 30 -0.06 -9.25 8.55
CA ALA A 30 0.23 -8.64 7.28
C ALA A 30 -0.95 -7.70 6.96
N ALA A 31 -0.67 -6.40 6.88
CA ALA A 31 -1.68 -5.44 6.45
C ALA A 31 -2.16 -5.84 5.04
N ASN A 32 -3.44 -5.66 4.77
CA ASN A 32 -3.99 -5.92 3.45
C ASN A 32 -3.26 -5.07 2.40
N PRO A 33 -3.05 -5.59 1.19
CA PRO A 33 -2.47 -4.80 0.13
C PRO A 33 -3.41 -3.65 -0.24
N THR A 34 -2.88 -2.41 -0.21
CA THR A 34 -3.63 -1.20 -0.50
C THR A 34 -3.54 -0.86 -1.98
N TYR A 35 -4.66 -0.53 -2.58
CA TYR A 35 -4.82 -0.01 -3.94
C TYR A 35 -5.37 1.40 -3.89
N ALA A 36 -5.12 2.20 -4.93
CA ALA A 36 -5.66 3.55 -5.04
C ALA A 36 -6.60 3.67 -6.25
N LEU A 37 -7.70 4.38 -6.07
CA LEU A 37 -8.58 4.83 -7.15
C LEU A 37 -8.55 6.36 -7.19
N VAL A 38 -8.01 6.90 -8.28
CA VAL A 38 -7.89 8.36 -8.48
C VAL A 38 -8.99 8.79 -9.44
N GLN A 39 -9.96 9.50 -8.88
CA GLN A 39 -11.22 9.90 -9.52
C GLN A 39 -11.18 11.32 -10.10
N ILE A 40 -12.03 11.58 -11.09
CA ILE A 40 -12.28 12.92 -11.65
C ILE A 40 -13.00 13.79 -10.63
N ASN A 41 -14.23 13.37 -10.25
CA ASN A 41 -15.05 14.04 -9.23
C ASN A 41 -16.04 13.06 -8.59
N GLN A 42 -16.80 13.54 -7.61
CA GLN A 42 -17.82 12.75 -6.92
C GLN A 42 -19.24 13.35 -7.06
N GLN A 43 -19.44 14.35 -7.91
CA GLN A 43 -20.75 14.96 -8.12
C GLN A 43 -21.63 14.11 -9.05
N ALA A 44 -21.03 13.47 -10.06
CA ALA A 44 -21.78 12.62 -10.99
C ALA A 44 -22.11 11.27 -10.36
N LEU A 45 -23.35 10.83 -10.54
CA LEU A 45 -23.83 9.52 -10.06
C LEU A 45 -22.95 8.36 -10.59
N PHE A 46 -22.50 8.48 -11.84
CA PHE A 46 -21.61 7.49 -12.47
C PHE A 46 -20.37 7.21 -11.62
N PHE A 47 -19.65 8.25 -11.19
CA PHE A 47 -18.43 8.08 -10.38
C PHE A 47 -18.74 7.54 -8.98
N ASN A 48 -19.88 7.88 -8.39
CA ASN A 48 -20.30 7.32 -7.11
C ASN A 48 -20.60 5.82 -7.21
N LEU A 49 -21.23 5.38 -8.28
CA LEU A 49 -21.51 3.96 -8.54
C LEU A 49 -20.21 3.19 -8.82
N MET A 50 -19.27 3.79 -9.56
CA MET A 50 -17.95 3.21 -9.83
C MET A 50 -17.15 3.07 -8.53
N ASN A 51 -17.14 4.09 -7.68
CA ASN A 51 -16.50 4.05 -6.36
C ASN A 51 -17.06 2.91 -5.50
N LYS A 52 -18.38 2.78 -5.47
CA LYS A 52 -19.04 1.71 -4.72
C LYS A 52 -18.65 0.34 -5.25
N GLY A 53 -18.69 0.13 -6.56
CA GLY A 53 -18.30 -1.14 -7.18
C GLY A 53 -16.83 -1.50 -6.90
N ALA A 54 -15.93 -0.52 -6.98
CA ALA A 54 -14.52 -0.71 -6.67
C ALA A 54 -14.30 -1.07 -5.19
N GLN A 55 -15.00 -0.41 -4.28
CA GLN A 55 -14.92 -0.69 -2.84
C GLN A 55 -15.47 -2.08 -2.50
N ASP A 56 -16.60 -2.46 -3.08
CA ASP A 56 -17.20 -3.79 -2.90
C ASP A 56 -16.23 -4.89 -3.39
N ALA A 57 -15.60 -4.70 -4.56
CA ALA A 57 -14.64 -5.63 -5.13
C ALA A 57 -13.35 -5.74 -4.28
N ALA A 58 -12.83 -4.62 -3.78
CA ALA A 58 -11.67 -4.61 -2.89
C ALA A 58 -11.98 -5.38 -1.60
N THR A 59 -13.12 -5.09 -0.97
CA THR A 59 -13.57 -5.76 0.25
C THR A 59 -13.73 -7.27 0.04
N ALA A 60 -14.38 -7.69 -1.05
CA ALA A 60 -14.57 -9.09 -1.38
C ALA A 60 -13.24 -9.84 -1.64
N SER A 61 -12.19 -9.11 -2.05
CA SER A 61 -10.86 -9.65 -2.35
C SER A 61 -9.88 -9.54 -1.17
N GLY A 62 -10.32 -9.05 -0.01
CA GLY A 62 -9.44 -8.83 1.15
C GLY A 62 -8.35 -7.78 0.89
N LYS A 63 -8.67 -6.74 0.12
CA LYS A 63 -7.77 -5.63 -0.22
C LYS A 63 -8.31 -4.33 0.34
N ASP A 64 -7.41 -3.42 0.65
CA ASP A 64 -7.77 -2.06 1.03
C ASP A 64 -7.78 -1.17 -0.21
N LEU A 65 -8.80 -0.32 -0.33
CA LEU A 65 -8.92 0.66 -1.41
C LEU A 65 -9.02 2.06 -0.81
N VAL A 66 -8.12 2.94 -1.26
CA VAL A 66 -8.21 4.38 -1.00
C VAL A 66 -8.75 5.08 -2.25
N ILE A 67 -9.68 6.01 -2.08
CA ILE A 67 -10.30 6.74 -3.18
C ILE A 67 -9.96 8.22 -3.03
N PHE A 68 -9.34 8.79 -4.07
CA PHE A 68 -9.02 10.20 -4.15
C PHE A 68 -9.95 10.91 -5.13
N ASN A 69 -10.55 11.98 -4.67
CA ASN A 69 -11.37 12.87 -5.49
C ASN A 69 -10.51 14.05 -5.98
N SER A 70 -10.20 14.09 -7.27
CA SER A 70 -9.40 15.17 -7.87
C SER A 70 -10.18 16.47 -8.03
N ASN A 71 -11.49 16.42 -7.88
CA ASN A 71 -12.38 17.57 -7.94
C ASN A 71 -12.16 18.41 -9.22
N ASP A 72 -12.09 17.73 -10.37
CA ASP A 72 -11.85 18.28 -11.70
C ASP A 72 -10.50 19.03 -11.85
N ASN A 73 -9.54 18.76 -10.97
CA ASN A 73 -8.21 19.38 -10.99
C ASN A 73 -7.15 18.37 -11.47
N PRO A 74 -6.61 18.51 -12.71
CA PRO A 74 -5.63 17.59 -13.25
C PRO A 74 -4.28 17.64 -12.52
N VAL A 75 -3.90 18.77 -11.93
CA VAL A 75 -2.67 18.88 -11.14
C VAL A 75 -2.83 18.07 -9.85
N ALA A 76 -3.92 18.24 -9.12
CA ALA A 76 -4.19 17.46 -7.91
C ALA A 76 -4.28 15.96 -8.23
N GLN A 77 -4.73 15.58 -9.44
CA GLN A 77 -4.76 14.19 -9.90
C GLN A 77 -3.36 13.61 -10.03
N ASN A 78 -2.43 14.32 -10.67
CA ASN A 78 -1.04 13.91 -10.80
C ASN A 78 -0.34 13.83 -9.43
N ASP A 79 -0.50 14.85 -8.60
CA ASP A 79 0.08 14.89 -7.26
C ASP A 79 -0.40 13.70 -6.40
N ALA A 80 -1.67 13.31 -6.53
CA ALA A 80 -2.22 12.15 -5.83
C ALA A 80 -1.56 10.84 -6.29
N ILE A 81 -1.33 10.66 -7.59
CA ILE A 81 -0.65 9.48 -8.13
C ILE A 81 0.78 9.41 -7.58
N GLU A 82 1.53 10.52 -7.63
CA GLU A 82 2.90 10.59 -7.08
C GLU A 82 2.93 10.24 -5.59
N ASN A 83 1.99 10.76 -4.81
CA ASN A 83 1.86 10.43 -3.40
C ASN A 83 1.60 8.93 -3.17
N TYR A 84 0.73 8.30 -3.97
CA TYR A 84 0.45 6.87 -3.85
C TYR A 84 1.63 6.00 -4.30
N ILE A 85 2.42 6.44 -5.27
CA ILE A 85 3.70 5.80 -5.63
C ILE A 85 4.63 5.80 -4.42
N GLN A 86 4.79 6.93 -3.75
CA GLN A 86 5.64 7.06 -2.55
C GLN A 86 5.12 6.21 -1.38
N GLN A 87 3.81 6.05 -1.23
CA GLN A 87 3.19 5.18 -0.22
C GLN A 87 3.33 3.68 -0.55
N GLY A 88 3.75 3.33 -1.75
CA GLY A 88 3.97 1.95 -2.17
C GLY A 88 2.69 1.14 -2.32
N VAL A 89 1.62 1.76 -2.82
CA VAL A 89 0.37 1.04 -3.15
C VAL A 89 0.64 -0.07 -4.16
N LYS A 90 -0.21 -1.08 -4.20
CA LYS A 90 -0.03 -2.27 -5.04
C LYS A 90 -0.59 -2.14 -6.45
N GLY A 91 -1.31 -1.07 -6.72
CA GLY A 91 -1.86 -0.73 -8.02
C GLY A 91 -2.68 0.54 -7.94
N ILE A 92 -2.82 1.22 -9.07
CA ILE A 92 -3.56 2.47 -9.21
C ILE A 92 -4.59 2.31 -10.34
N LEU A 93 -5.84 2.62 -10.00
CA LEU A 93 -6.91 2.82 -10.99
C LEU A 93 -7.06 4.32 -11.19
N VAL A 94 -7.14 4.77 -12.43
CA VAL A 94 -7.26 6.19 -12.73
C VAL A 94 -8.33 6.48 -13.77
N ALA A 95 -9.27 7.36 -13.43
CA ALA A 95 -10.16 8.02 -14.39
C ALA A 95 -9.53 9.37 -14.73
N ALA A 96 -8.88 9.47 -15.90
CA ALA A 96 -8.06 10.62 -16.23
C ALA A 96 -8.91 11.84 -16.62
N ILE A 97 -8.61 13.00 -16.04
CA ILE A 97 -9.16 14.30 -16.42
C ILE A 97 -8.52 14.76 -17.74
N ASP A 98 -7.20 14.65 -17.83
CA ASP A 98 -6.41 14.93 -19.03
C ASP A 98 -5.60 13.68 -19.40
N VAL A 99 -6.01 13.01 -20.46
CA VAL A 99 -5.41 11.75 -20.91
C VAL A 99 -3.95 11.89 -21.36
N ASN A 100 -3.52 13.07 -21.79
CA ASN A 100 -2.13 13.35 -22.17
C ASN A 100 -1.32 13.82 -20.96
N GLY A 101 -1.89 14.72 -20.16
CA GLY A 101 -1.24 15.31 -18.99
C GLY A 101 -0.99 14.32 -17.86
N ILE A 102 -1.71 13.19 -17.81
CA ILE A 102 -1.52 12.13 -16.81
C ILE A 102 -0.35 11.18 -17.13
N MET A 103 0.08 11.12 -18.40
CA MET A 103 1.05 10.13 -18.88
C MET A 103 2.41 10.16 -18.18
N PRO A 104 2.97 11.31 -17.75
CA PRO A 104 4.17 11.33 -16.93
C PRO A 104 4.01 10.54 -15.63
N ALA A 105 2.93 10.76 -14.88
CA ALA A 105 2.65 10.04 -13.62
C ALA A 105 2.41 8.53 -13.85
N VAL A 106 1.76 8.16 -14.96
CA VAL A 106 1.60 6.74 -15.37
C VAL A 106 2.94 6.07 -15.63
N LYS A 107 3.87 6.77 -16.28
CA LYS A 107 5.23 6.27 -16.53
C LYS A 107 6.03 6.12 -15.24
N GLU A 108 5.87 7.05 -14.32
CA GLU A 108 6.53 7.01 -13.02
C GLU A 108 6.03 5.82 -12.18
N ALA A 109 4.71 5.60 -12.12
CA ALA A 109 4.14 4.43 -11.46
C ALA A 109 4.67 3.11 -12.05
N ALA A 110 4.75 3.02 -13.38
CA ALA A 110 5.30 1.84 -14.05
C ALA A 110 6.79 1.64 -13.72
N ALA A 111 7.59 2.71 -13.66
CA ALA A 111 9.00 2.65 -13.24
C ALA A 111 9.16 2.19 -11.79
N ALA A 112 8.19 2.48 -10.94
CA ALA A 112 8.10 1.99 -9.56
C ALA A 112 7.52 0.57 -9.45
N ASN A 113 7.25 -0.13 -10.57
CA ASN A 113 6.58 -1.43 -10.64
C ASN A 113 5.16 -1.42 -10.04
N ILE A 114 4.46 -0.30 -10.11
CA ILE A 114 3.07 -0.17 -9.69
C ILE A 114 2.19 -0.18 -10.94
N PRO A 115 1.37 -1.22 -11.16
CA PRO A 115 0.49 -1.29 -12.32
C PRO A 115 -0.57 -0.19 -12.26
N VAL A 116 -0.78 0.47 -13.40
CA VAL A 116 -1.85 1.45 -13.60
C VAL A 116 -2.91 0.87 -14.52
N ILE A 117 -4.17 0.95 -14.11
CA ILE A 117 -5.32 0.61 -14.93
C ILE A 117 -6.09 1.90 -15.22
N ALA A 118 -6.19 2.26 -16.48
CA ALA A 118 -7.06 3.35 -16.91
C ALA A 118 -8.52 2.88 -16.91
N ILE A 119 -9.40 3.69 -16.35
CA ILE A 119 -10.84 3.43 -16.34
C ILE A 119 -11.59 4.62 -16.92
N ASP A 120 -12.69 4.33 -17.63
CA ASP A 120 -13.55 5.30 -18.32
C ASP A 120 -12.87 5.94 -19.54
N ALA A 121 -11.82 6.75 -19.35
CA ALA A 121 -11.08 7.40 -20.43
C ALA A 121 -9.96 6.51 -20.98
N VAL A 122 -9.84 6.47 -22.31
CA VAL A 122 -8.76 5.74 -23.01
C VAL A 122 -7.50 6.59 -23.02
N LEU A 123 -6.43 6.10 -22.39
CA LEU A 123 -5.13 6.74 -22.41
C LEU A 123 -4.38 6.46 -23.72
N PRO A 124 -3.48 7.37 -24.15
CA PRO A 124 -2.54 7.09 -25.21
C PRO A 124 -1.73 5.81 -24.95
N ALA A 125 -1.16 5.23 -26.02
CA ALA A 125 -0.28 4.08 -25.87
C ALA A 125 0.87 4.37 -24.90
N GLY A 126 1.02 3.52 -23.87
CA GLY A 126 1.97 3.72 -22.78
C GLY A 126 2.12 2.50 -21.91
N PRO A 127 2.75 2.64 -20.74
CA PRO A 127 3.06 1.54 -19.86
C PRO A 127 1.90 1.12 -18.93
N GLN A 128 0.69 1.64 -19.13
CA GLN A 128 -0.47 1.20 -18.35
C GLN A 128 -0.72 -0.31 -18.57
N ALA A 129 -1.05 -1.01 -17.49
CA ALA A 129 -1.24 -2.46 -17.51
C ALA A 129 -2.52 -2.88 -18.24
N ALA A 130 -3.57 -2.05 -18.15
CA ALA A 130 -4.85 -2.29 -18.81
C ALA A 130 -5.65 -1.00 -18.95
N GLN A 131 -6.69 -1.07 -19.81
CA GLN A 131 -7.72 -0.04 -19.94
C GLN A 131 -9.09 -0.69 -19.85
N VAL A 132 -9.99 -0.10 -19.11
CA VAL A 132 -11.38 -0.52 -18.95
C VAL A 132 -12.28 0.66 -19.26
N GLY A 133 -12.96 0.61 -20.35
CA GLY A 133 -13.85 1.66 -20.80
C GLY A 133 -15.15 1.09 -21.38
N VAL A 134 -16.09 1.96 -21.67
CA VAL A 134 -17.31 1.62 -22.40
C VAL A 134 -17.04 1.88 -23.89
N ASP A 135 -17.30 0.89 -24.72
CA ASP A 135 -17.31 1.08 -26.17
C ASP A 135 -18.65 1.72 -26.56
N ASN A 136 -18.60 3.00 -26.89
CA ASN A 136 -19.77 3.78 -27.32
C ASN A 136 -19.89 3.84 -28.86
N ILE A 137 -19.24 2.93 -29.58
CA ILE A 137 -19.36 2.84 -31.04
C ILE A 137 -20.67 2.13 -31.35
N GLU A 138 -21.66 2.89 -31.80
CA GLU A 138 -22.87 2.39 -32.49
C GLU A 138 -22.64 2.34 -34.00
#